data_e3ef8af18c13027292b11f25bf2b4fb3
#
_entry.id   e3ef8af18c13027292b11f25bf2b4fb3
#
_cell.length_a   1.000
_cell.length_b   1.000
_cell.length_c   1.000
_cell.angle_alpha   90.00
_cell.angle_beta   90.00
_cell.angle_gamma   90.00
#
_symmetry.space_group_name_H-M   'P 1'
#
loop_
_entity.id
_entity.type
_entity.pdbx_description
1 polymer ?
#
loop_
_entity_poly.entity_id
_entity_poly.type
_entity_poly.pdbx_seq_one_letter_code
_entity_poly.pdbx_strand_id
1 'polypeptide(L)'
;MIKLVRQSVLEKKLIKKIKSYAISGIETLPIVEGGKGVGITNGITAGNFAKAGAVGTFSGVNADYIDENQKYHPLEYKTHTRRERHEELVTYSIKGGISQAKIAHDISSGLGRIHINILWEMGSAERVLHGILDGAKGLIHGITCGAGMPYRLSEIAEKYRVYYYPIVSSMRAFRALWKRSYHKAKDLLGGVVYECPWRAGGHNGLSNAEDPNAYEDPYPRVAEIRSFMNSVGLNDVPIIMAGGVWHLEEFEHWLDNPEIGPIVFQFGTRPILTQEYPVTQAWKKKLLTLKEGDVYLNRFSPTGFYSSAVENDFIRELKEREIHQVDYRSSADDEFTTAIPFGQRGRQVYLRSHDKLKVDQWIANGFSESMKTPDDTLMFVDKSKAQQIITDQINCMGCLSQCRFSNWSDKEEMNYTTGRKADPRSFCIQKTLQDIRFDDNIENQLMFSGHSAYRFATDEFYANGFIPTIKQLVDRIMLGK
;
A
#
# COMPACT_ATOMS: atom_id res chain seq x y z
N MET A 1 -13.65 -31.94 -28.11
CA MET A 1 -14.88 -32.21 -27.35
C MET A 1 -14.63 -32.69 -25.92
N ILE A 2 -13.80 -33.72 -25.67
CA ILE A 2 -13.49 -34.23 -24.31
C ILE A 2 -12.78 -33.21 -23.41
N LYS A 3 -11.92 -32.35 -23.95
CA LYS A 3 -11.23 -31.28 -23.17
C LYS A 3 -12.23 -30.18 -22.71
N LEU A 4 -13.14 -29.78 -23.57
CA LEU A 4 -14.19 -28.79 -23.26
C LEU A 4 -15.19 -29.32 -22.22
N VAL A 5 -15.55 -30.60 -22.29
CA VAL A 5 -16.47 -31.24 -21.32
C VAL A 5 -15.80 -31.39 -19.94
N ARG A 6 -14.49 -31.72 -19.87
CA ARG A 6 -13.74 -31.75 -18.61
C ARG A 6 -13.60 -30.38 -17.96
N GLN A 7 -13.35 -29.34 -18.76
CA GLN A 7 -13.25 -27.97 -18.29
C GLN A 7 -14.59 -27.48 -17.71
N SER A 8 -15.73 -27.75 -18.39
CA SER A 8 -17.06 -27.38 -17.88
C SER A 8 -17.48 -28.14 -16.61
N VAL A 9 -16.98 -29.36 -16.41
CA VAL A 9 -17.24 -30.14 -15.19
C VAL A 9 -16.40 -29.65 -14.01
N LEU A 10 -15.15 -29.26 -14.24
CA LEU A 10 -14.27 -28.63 -13.23
C LEU A 10 -14.80 -27.27 -12.82
N GLU A 11 -15.21 -26.44 -13.77
CA GLU A 11 -15.83 -25.13 -13.53
C GLU A 11 -17.11 -25.23 -12.68
N LYS A 12 -18.00 -26.21 -12.96
CA LYS A 12 -19.20 -26.48 -12.17
C LYS A 12 -18.87 -26.98 -10.75
N LYS A 13 -17.71 -27.64 -10.56
CA LYS A 13 -17.23 -28.11 -9.26
C LYS A 13 -16.68 -26.96 -8.42
N LEU A 14 -15.92 -26.05 -9.02
CA LEU A 14 -15.35 -24.87 -8.34
C LEU A 14 -16.46 -23.92 -7.87
N ILE A 15 -17.42 -23.60 -8.75
CA ILE A 15 -18.59 -22.76 -8.43
C ILE A 15 -19.37 -23.34 -7.24
N LYS A 16 -19.46 -24.66 -7.10
CA LYS A 16 -20.15 -25.31 -5.96
C LYS A 16 -19.40 -25.19 -4.64
N LYS A 17 -18.08 -25.02 -4.65
CA LYS A 17 -17.25 -24.84 -3.44
C LYS A 17 -17.14 -23.39 -3.00
N ILE A 18 -17.31 -22.44 -3.92
CA ILE A 18 -17.26 -21.02 -3.61
C ILE A 18 -18.56 -20.63 -2.93
N LYS A 19 -18.48 -20.32 -1.64
CA LYS A 19 -19.60 -19.89 -0.80
C LYS A 19 -19.60 -18.36 -0.67
N SER A 20 -20.78 -17.80 -0.55
CA SER A 20 -20.94 -16.44 -0.02
C SER A 20 -20.62 -16.43 1.47
N TYR A 21 -20.16 -15.32 1.98
CA TYR A 21 -19.86 -15.13 3.39
C TYR A 21 -20.54 -13.87 3.91
N ALA A 22 -20.94 -13.92 5.18
CA ALA A 22 -21.43 -12.74 5.88
C ALA A 22 -20.25 -11.81 6.19
N ILE A 23 -20.05 -10.78 5.37
CA ILE A 23 -19.04 -9.73 5.55
C ILE A 23 -19.74 -8.46 6.00
N SER A 24 -19.30 -7.87 7.13
CA SER A 24 -19.93 -6.69 7.72
C SER A 24 -21.46 -6.79 7.79
N GLY A 25 -21.95 -7.96 8.24
CA GLY A 25 -23.35 -8.20 8.57
C GLY A 25 -24.29 -8.59 7.42
N ILE A 26 -23.81 -8.70 6.17
CA ILE A 26 -24.60 -9.27 5.07
C ILE A 26 -23.81 -10.28 4.25
N GLU A 27 -24.55 -11.12 3.54
CA GLU A 27 -23.98 -12.08 2.61
C GLU A 27 -23.42 -11.37 1.37
N THR A 28 -22.14 -11.63 1.06
CA THR A 28 -21.43 -11.07 -0.10
C THR A 28 -20.68 -12.17 -0.85
N LEU A 29 -20.26 -11.88 -2.08
CA LEU A 29 -19.27 -12.71 -2.77
C LEU A 29 -17.96 -12.74 -1.95
N PRO A 30 -17.17 -13.83 -2.00
CA PRO A 30 -15.92 -13.95 -1.26
C PRO A 30 -14.78 -13.14 -1.91
N ILE A 31 -15.07 -11.93 -2.34
CA ILE A 31 -14.16 -11.00 -3.04
C ILE A 31 -14.14 -9.67 -2.31
N VAL A 32 -12.93 -9.22 -1.99
CA VAL A 32 -12.67 -7.91 -1.37
C VAL A 32 -11.74 -7.12 -2.27
N GLU A 33 -12.07 -5.86 -2.54
CA GLU A 33 -11.13 -4.92 -3.14
C GLU A 33 -10.05 -4.54 -2.13
N GLY A 34 -8.77 -4.70 -2.49
CA GLY A 34 -7.67 -4.23 -1.66
C GLY A 34 -7.50 -2.71 -1.77
N GLY A 35 -7.61 -2.01 -0.65
CA GLY A 35 -7.48 -0.55 -0.61
C GLY A 35 -6.09 -0.07 -1.01
N LYS A 36 -5.98 0.98 -1.84
CA LYS A 36 -4.74 1.56 -2.36
C LYS A 36 -4.78 3.09 -2.28
N GLY A 37 -3.87 3.66 -1.47
CA GLY A 37 -3.60 5.11 -1.46
C GLY A 37 -2.71 5.53 -2.64
N VAL A 38 -2.63 6.78 -3.00
CA VAL A 38 -3.48 7.91 -2.66
C VAL A 38 -4.54 8.07 -3.76
N GLY A 39 -5.82 7.88 -3.41
CA GLY A 39 -6.91 8.03 -4.38
C GLY A 39 -6.98 6.97 -5.50
N ILE A 40 -6.18 5.90 -5.45
CA ILE A 40 -6.18 4.83 -6.45
C ILE A 40 -7.43 3.97 -6.30
N THR A 41 -7.78 3.57 -5.07
CA THR A 41 -9.14 3.11 -4.77
C THR A 41 -9.92 4.28 -4.19
N ASN A 42 -11.08 4.52 -4.75
CA ASN A 42 -11.92 5.67 -4.46
C ASN A 42 -13.40 5.26 -4.38
N GLY A 43 -14.29 6.22 -4.22
CA GLY A 43 -15.72 5.95 -4.14
C GLY A 43 -16.28 5.26 -5.38
N ILE A 44 -15.74 5.55 -6.57
CA ILE A 44 -16.18 4.94 -7.83
C ILE A 44 -15.82 3.45 -7.85
N THR A 45 -14.56 3.11 -7.54
CA THR A 45 -14.12 1.71 -7.57
C THR A 45 -14.83 0.90 -6.50
N ALA A 46 -14.86 1.42 -5.26
CA ALA A 46 -15.53 0.75 -4.14
C ALA A 46 -17.04 0.55 -4.38
N GLY A 47 -17.71 1.57 -4.91
CA GLY A 47 -19.14 1.48 -5.26
C GLY A 47 -19.41 0.42 -6.32
N ASN A 48 -18.56 0.30 -7.35
CA ASN A 48 -18.71 -0.70 -8.40
C ASN A 48 -18.43 -2.13 -7.92
N PHE A 49 -17.44 -2.34 -7.04
CA PHE A 49 -17.25 -3.65 -6.38
C PHE A 49 -18.46 -4.03 -5.53
N ALA A 50 -18.96 -3.11 -4.71
CA ALA A 50 -20.15 -3.32 -3.89
C ALA A 50 -21.38 -3.62 -4.75
N LYS A 51 -21.60 -2.86 -5.84
CA LYS A 51 -22.68 -3.09 -6.82
C LYS A 51 -22.60 -4.47 -7.48
N ALA A 52 -21.40 -5.01 -7.66
CA ALA A 52 -21.19 -6.36 -8.17
C ALA A 52 -21.46 -7.46 -7.12
N GLY A 53 -21.87 -7.12 -5.88
CA GLY A 53 -22.14 -8.07 -4.78
C GLY A 53 -20.92 -8.43 -3.95
N ALA A 54 -19.80 -7.77 -4.17
CA ALA A 54 -18.53 -7.95 -3.46
C ALA A 54 -18.34 -6.89 -2.35
N VAL A 55 -17.15 -6.84 -1.76
CA VAL A 55 -16.75 -5.77 -0.85
C VAL A 55 -15.87 -4.77 -1.61
N GLY A 56 -16.35 -3.54 -1.76
CA GLY A 56 -15.57 -2.44 -2.30
C GLY A 56 -14.85 -1.69 -1.18
N THR A 57 -13.61 -1.28 -1.44
CA THR A 57 -12.77 -0.62 -0.43
C THR A 57 -12.14 0.63 -0.99
N PHE A 58 -12.58 1.79 -0.55
CA PHE A 58 -11.89 3.04 -0.89
C PHE A 58 -10.76 3.36 0.09
N SER A 59 -9.74 4.07 -0.38
CA SER A 59 -8.64 4.52 0.49
C SER A 59 -9.04 5.78 1.25
N GLY A 60 -8.94 5.73 2.58
CA GLY A 60 -9.02 6.90 3.45
C GLY A 60 -7.65 7.60 3.64
N VAL A 61 -6.60 7.09 2.99
CA VAL A 61 -5.26 7.69 3.05
C VAL A 61 -5.22 8.92 2.15
N ASN A 62 -5.34 10.09 2.75
CA ASN A 62 -5.34 11.38 2.06
C ASN A 62 -6.32 11.41 0.88
N ALA A 63 -7.56 10.97 1.15
CA ALA A 63 -8.59 10.78 0.15
C ALA A 63 -8.95 12.08 -0.58
N ASP A 64 -9.18 11.97 -1.89
CA ASP A 64 -9.54 13.11 -2.72
C ASP A 64 -10.93 13.66 -2.39
N TYR A 65 -11.03 14.98 -2.34
CA TYR A 65 -12.30 15.65 -2.17
C TYR A 65 -12.96 15.91 -3.52
N ILE A 66 -14.16 15.36 -3.67
CA ILE A 66 -15.08 15.60 -4.80
C ILE A 66 -16.35 16.22 -4.20
N ASP A 67 -16.78 17.36 -4.71
CA ASP A 67 -17.96 18.05 -4.21
C ASP A 67 -19.29 17.44 -4.71
N GLU A 68 -20.42 18.00 -4.27
CA GLU A 68 -21.76 17.53 -4.63
C GLU A 68 -22.06 17.69 -6.13
N ASN A 69 -21.34 18.55 -6.84
CA ASN A 69 -21.43 18.73 -8.28
C ASN A 69 -20.49 17.79 -9.06
N GLN A 70 -19.92 16.78 -8.41
CA GLN A 70 -18.94 15.84 -8.96
C GLN A 70 -17.62 16.50 -9.41
N LYS A 71 -17.30 17.68 -8.88
CA LYS A 71 -16.07 18.39 -9.20
C LYS A 71 -14.96 17.96 -8.24
N TYR A 72 -13.84 17.55 -8.81
CA TYR A 72 -12.61 17.29 -8.07
C TYR A 72 -11.96 18.62 -7.60
N HIS A 73 -11.59 18.67 -6.34
CA HIS A 73 -10.88 19.77 -5.73
C HIS A 73 -9.49 19.29 -5.31
N PRO A 74 -8.42 19.66 -6.05
CA PRO A 74 -7.07 19.30 -5.65
C PRO A 74 -6.71 19.96 -4.31
N LEU A 75 -5.82 19.31 -3.56
CA LEU A 75 -5.30 19.91 -2.34
C LEU A 75 -4.29 21.00 -2.70
N GLU A 76 -4.64 22.24 -2.36
CA GLU A 76 -3.78 23.41 -2.50
C GLU A 76 -3.41 23.92 -1.11
N TYR A 77 -2.11 23.99 -0.81
CA TYR A 77 -1.61 24.50 0.45
C TYR A 77 -1.57 26.02 0.44
N LYS A 78 -2.19 26.64 1.43
CA LYS A 78 -2.21 28.11 1.64
C LYS A 78 -1.13 28.56 2.63
N THR A 79 -0.59 27.62 3.39
CA THR A 79 0.32 27.87 4.50
C THR A 79 1.76 27.50 4.16
N HIS A 80 2.72 28.02 4.94
CA HIS A 80 4.15 27.91 4.63
C HIS A 80 4.90 26.92 5.54
N THR A 81 4.38 26.64 6.74
CA THR A 81 5.02 25.70 7.66
C THR A 81 4.54 24.26 7.42
N ARG A 82 5.41 23.28 7.71
CA ARG A 82 5.05 21.86 7.62
C ARG A 82 3.86 21.50 8.51
N ARG A 83 3.82 22.08 9.71
CA ARG A 83 2.73 21.86 10.67
C ARG A 83 1.39 22.30 10.13
N GLU A 84 1.33 23.51 9.62
CA GLU A 84 0.10 24.08 9.06
C GLU A 84 -0.35 23.31 7.81
N ARG A 85 0.58 22.94 6.91
CA ARG A 85 0.27 22.08 5.77
C ARG A 85 -0.28 20.72 6.20
N HIS A 86 0.22 20.16 7.30
CA HIS A 86 -0.33 18.93 7.87
C HIS A 86 -1.79 19.09 8.31
N GLU A 87 -2.14 20.20 8.98
CA GLU A 87 -3.52 20.51 9.38
C GLU A 87 -4.46 20.70 8.18
N GLU A 88 -3.97 21.34 7.11
CA GLU A 88 -4.71 21.44 5.85
C GLU A 88 -4.93 20.08 5.22
N LEU A 89 -3.90 19.22 5.19
CA LEU A 89 -3.99 17.84 4.68
C LEU A 89 -5.01 17.01 5.48
N VAL A 90 -4.97 17.06 6.80
CA VAL A 90 -5.92 16.34 7.67
C VAL A 90 -7.36 16.79 7.40
N THR A 91 -7.59 18.09 7.33
CA THR A 91 -8.91 18.65 7.04
C THR A 91 -9.40 18.23 5.65
N TYR A 92 -8.54 18.29 4.65
CA TYR A 92 -8.83 17.82 3.29
C TYR A 92 -9.15 16.34 3.26
N SER A 93 -8.34 15.51 3.93
CA SER A 93 -8.51 14.05 3.97
C SER A 93 -9.84 13.63 4.59
N ILE A 94 -10.29 14.34 5.63
CA ILE A 94 -11.61 14.10 6.24
C ILE A 94 -12.73 14.41 5.24
N LYS A 95 -12.69 15.58 4.60
CA LYS A 95 -13.67 15.97 3.57
C LYS A 95 -13.67 14.98 2.41
N GLY A 96 -12.48 14.60 1.95
CA GLY A 96 -12.30 13.63 0.90
C GLY A 96 -12.90 12.26 1.27
N GLY A 97 -12.55 11.72 2.43
CA GLY A 97 -13.08 10.42 2.87
C GLY A 97 -14.61 10.40 2.98
N ILE A 98 -15.22 11.49 3.45
CA ILE A 98 -16.68 11.62 3.52
C ILE A 98 -17.27 11.63 2.10
N SER A 99 -16.68 12.36 1.16
CA SER A 99 -17.18 12.41 -0.22
C SER A 99 -17.04 11.07 -0.92
N GLN A 100 -15.91 10.36 -0.72
CA GLN A 100 -15.69 9.03 -1.30
C GLN A 100 -16.70 7.99 -0.75
N ALA A 101 -17.02 8.05 0.55
CA ALA A 101 -18.05 7.18 1.14
C ALA A 101 -19.45 7.42 0.52
N LYS A 102 -19.83 8.68 0.31
CA LYS A 102 -21.08 9.05 -0.35
C LYS A 102 -21.14 8.52 -1.79
N ILE A 103 -20.08 8.78 -2.57
CA ILE A 103 -19.99 8.30 -3.98
C ILE A 103 -20.10 6.77 -4.02
N ALA A 104 -19.38 6.06 -3.15
CA ALA A 104 -19.45 4.60 -3.10
C ALA A 104 -20.86 4.10 -2.76
N HIS A 105 -21.53 4.73 -1.80
CA HIS A 105 -22.88 4.38 -1.39
C HIS A 105 -23.88 4.57 -2.55
N ASP A 106 -23.83 5.72 -3.22
CA ASP A 106 -24.74 6.05 -4.34
C ASP A 106 -24.58 5.05 -5.50
N ILE A 107 -23.33 4.71 -5.87
CA ILE A 107 -23.04 3.74 -6.93
C ILE A 107 -23.47 2.33 -6.55
N SER A 108 -23.24 1.91 -5.30
CA SER A 108 -23.56 0.57 -4.82
C SER A 108 -25.06 0.28 -4.80
N SER A 109 -25.88 1.32 -4.71
CA SER A 109 -27.34 1.20 -4.61
C SER A 109 -27.80 0.24 -3.48
N GLY A 110 -27.05 0.22 -2.38
CA GLY A 110 -27.31 -0.66 -1.22
C GLY A 110 -26.84 -2.11 -1.36
N LEU A 111 -26.21 -2.48 -2.49
CA LEU A 111 -25.65 -3.81 -2.70
C LEU A 111 -24.24 -3.92 -2.12
N GLY A 112 -23.81 -5.15 -1.82
CA GLY A 112 -22.47 -5.43 -1.31
C GLY A 112 -22.13 -4.70 -0.02
N ARG A 113 -20.84 -4.45 0.20
CA ARG A 113 -20.33 -3.69 1.36
C ARG A 113 -19.28 -2.68 0.94
N ILE A 114 -19.23 -1.57 1.68
CA ILE A 114 -18.28 -0.49 1.49
C ILE A 114 -17.37 -0.46 2.70
N HIS A 115 -16.07 -0.64 2.47
CA HIS A 115 -15.04 -0.51 3.49
C HIS A 115 -14.18 0.73 3.22
N ILE A 116 -13.56 1.23 4.28
CA ILE A 116 -12.48 2.22 4.21
C ILE A 116 -11.16 1.54 4.54
N ASN A 117 -10.11 1.79 3.76
CA ASN A 117 -8.75 1.38 4.08
C ASN A 117 -7.98 2.53 4.71
N ILE A 118 -7.37 2.29 5.87
CA ILE A 118 -6.51 3.23 6.59
C ILE A 118 -5.12 2.64 6.75
N LEU A 119 -4.12 3.45 6.48
CA LEU A 119 -2.74 3.17 6.83
C LEU A 119 -2.51 3.70 8.25
N TRP A 120 -2.16 2.81 9.21
CA TRP A 120 -1.99 3.25 10.62
C TRP A 120 -0.84 4.24 10.79
N GLU A 121 0.16 4.17 9.91
CA GLU A 121 1.29 5.10 9.86
C GLU A 121 1.02 6.37 9.01
N MET A 122 -0.20 6.62 8.56
CA MET A 122 -0.52 7.93 7.97
C MET A 122 -0.57 9.02 9.03
N GLY A 123 -0.31 10.26 8.63
CA GLY A 123 -0.37 11.40 9.54
C GLY A 123 -1.76 11.57 10.14
N SER A 124 -1.83 11.64 11.46
CA SER A 124 -3.09 11.80 12.22
C SER A 124 -4.17 10.76 11.88
N ALA A 125 -3.77 9.49 11.66
CA ALA A 125 -4.66 8.40 11.22
C ALA A 125 -5.97 8.31 12.01
N GLU A 126 -5.90 8.32 13.35
CA GLU A 126 -7.09 8.24 14.20
C GLU A 126 -8.01 9.44 14.02
N ARG A 127 -7.44 10.66 13.98
CA ARG A 127 -8.20 11.90 13.82
C ARG A 127 -8.92 11.94 12.46
N VAL A 128 -8.23 11.52 11.38
CA VAL A 128 -8.83 11.41 10.05
C VAL A 128 -9.95 10.37 10.05
N LEU A 129 -9.70 9.19 10.61
CA LEU A 129 -10.70 8.12 10.66
C LEU A 129 -11.95 8.54 11.46
N HIS A 130 -11.77 9.15 12.64
CA HIS A 130 -12.90 9.69 13.43
C HIS A 130 -13.70 10.71 12.63
N GLY A 131 -13.04 11.69 12.00
CA GLY A 131 -13.73 12.72 11.21
C GLY A 131 -14.52 12.14 10.02
N ILE A 132 -13.97 11.12 9.34
CA ILE A 132 -14.67 10.45 8.24
C ILE A 132 -15.88 9.66 8.75
N LEU A 133 -15.74 8.88 9.83
CA LEU A 133 -16.83 8.08 10.39
C LEU A 133 -17.96 8.93 10.96
N ASP A 134 -17.63 10.08 11.55
CA ASP A 134 -18.63 11.05 12.01
C ASP A 134 -19.42 11.65 10.84
N GLY A 135 -18.72 12.07 9.77
CA GLY A 135 -19.33 12.74 8.61
C GLY A 135 -20.01 11.80 7.60
N ALA A 136 -19.61 10.52 7.58
CA ALA A 136 -20.16 9.48 6.70
C ALA A 136 -20.91 8.38 7.48
N LYS A 137 -21.60 8.77 8.55
CA LYS A 137 -22.30 7.85 9.46
C LYS A 137 -23.25 6.92 8.72
N GLY A 138 -23.06 5.61 8.89
CA GLY A 138 -23.87 4.56 8.28
C GLY A 138 -23.53 4.22 6.82
N LEU A 139 -22.61 4.94 6.18
CA LEU A 139 -22.19 4.68 4.79
C LEU A 139 -20.99 3.73 4.71
N ILE A 140 -20.21 3.62 5.79
CA ILE A 140 -19.03 2.76 5.89
C ILE A 140 -19.38 1.57 6.78
N HIS A 141 -19.19 0.36 6.26
CA HIS A 141 -19.57 -0.89 6.93
C HIS A 141 -18.38 -1.60 7.60
N GLY A 142 -17.16 -1.29 7.15
CA GLY A 142 -15.95 -1.90 7.69
C GLY A 142 -14.71 -1.02 7.53
N ILE A 143 -13.74 -1.21 8.43
CA ILE A 143 -12.44 -0.52 8.42
C ILE A 143 -11.36 -1.56 8.21
N THR A 144 -10.64 -1.51 7.10
CA THR A 144 -9.45 -2.30 6.85
C THR A 144 -8.22 -1.49 7.22
N CYS A 145 -7.33 -2.01 8.06
CA CYS A 145 -6.20 -1.25 8.56
C CYS A 145 -4.93 -2.09 8.68
N GLY A 146 -3.85 -1.57 8.14
CA GLY A 146 -2.51 -2.16 8.18
C GLY A 146 -1.41 -1.11 8.29
N ALA A 147 -0.18 -1.51 7.96
CA ALA A 147 1.05 -0.71 8.04
C ALA A 147 1.23 -0.09 9.43
N GLY A 148 1.67 -0.91 10.36
CA GLY A 148 1.81 -0.63 11.77
C GLY A 148 0.98 -1.58 12.63
N MET A 149 0.86 -1.26 13.92
CA MET A 149 0.11 -2.08 14.89
C MET A 149 -1.11 -1.29 15.39
N PRO A 150 -2.28 -1.40 14.71
CA PRO A 150 -3.46 -0.57 15.01
C PRO A 150 -4.22 -1.06 16.26
N TYR A 151 -3.59 -1.00 17.43
CA TYR A 151 -4.16 -1.48 18.69
C TYR A 151 -5.51 -0.82 19.03
N ARG A 152 -5.68 0.46 18.68
CA ARG A 152 -6.91 1.21 18.98
C ARG A 152 -8.02 1.06 17.93
N LEU A 153 -7.77 0.31 16.86
CA LEU A 153 -8.75 0.09 15.81
C LEU A 153 -10.05 -0.52 16.32
N SER A 154 -9.95 -1.50 17.22
CA SER A 154 -11.13 -2.16 17.82
C SER A 154 -11.96 -1.20 18.69
N GLU A 155 -11.32 -0.26 19.40
CA GLU A 155 -12.00 0.76 20.20
C GLU A 155 -12.77 1.76 19.30
N ILE A 156 -12.15 2.15 18.18
CA ILE A 156 -12.80 2.99 17.17
C ILE A 156 -13.99 2.26 16.56
N ALA A 157 -13.81 1.01 16.17
CA ALA A 157 -14.86 0.17 15.62
C ALA A 157 -16.05 0.01 16.56
N GLU A 158 -15.80 -0.18 17.86
CA GLU A 158 -16.83 -0.26 18.89
C GLU A 158 -17.58 1.06 19.05
N LYS A 159 -16.88 2.20 19.09
CA LYS A 159 -17.49 3.53 19.19
C LYS A 159 -18.48 3.81 18.06
N TYR A 160 -18.14 3.43 16.82
CA TYR A 160 -18.96 3.72 15.63
C TYR A 160 -19.88 2.57 15.23
N ARG A 161 -19.78 1.40 15.91
CA ARG A 161 -20.52 0.18 15.56
C ARG A 161 -20.30 -0.27 14.12
N VAL A 162 -19.04 -0.22 13.66
CA VAL A 162 -18.57 -0.70 12.35
C VAL A 162 -17.66 -1.90 12.52
N TYR A 163 -17.61 -2.78 11.52
CA TYR A 163 -16.70 -3.92 11.55
C TYR A 163 -15.25 -3.47 11.30
N TYR A 164 -14.27 -4.24 11.81
CA TYR A 164 -12.87 -3.97 11.58
C TYR A 164 -12.11 -5.20 11.07
N TYR A 165 -11.10 -4.96 10.25
CA TYR A 165 -10.34 -5.94 9.50
C TYR A 165 -8.85 -5.59 9.59
N PRO A 166 -8.13 -6.11 10.60
CA PRO A 166 -6.68 -5.89 10.69
C PRO A 166 -5.94 -6.61 9.57
N ILE A 167 -4.97 -5.94 8.97
CA ILE A 167 -4.05 -6.54 8.00
C ILE A 167 -2.79 -6.98 8.74
N VAL A 168 -2.45 -8.26 8.64
CA VAL A 168 -1.29 -8.87 9.29
C VAL A 168 -0.56 -9.79 8.32
N SER A 169 0.74 -9.98 8.54
CA SER A 169 1.58 -10.91 7.78
C SER A 169 1.91 -12.19 8.56
N SER A 170 1.48 -12.30 9.83
CA SER A 170 1.79 -13.45 10.68
C SER A 170 0.80 -13.61 11.83
N MET A 171 0.68 -14.82 12.35
CA MET A 171 -0.06 -15.12 13.58
C MET A 171 0.48 -14.34 14.78
N ARG A 172 1.80 -14.14 14.86
CA ARG A 172 2.42 -13.35 15.94
C ARG A 172 1.87 -11.92 15.99
N ALA A 173 1.72 -11.27 14.83
CA ALA A 173 1.16 -9.91 14.74
C ALA A 173 -0.32 -9.91 15.19
N PHE A 174 -1.13 -10.82 14.67
CA PHE A 174 -2.54 -10.92 15.07
C PHE A 174 -2.71 -11.21 16.56
N ARG A 175 -1.93 -12.15 17.13
CA ARG A 175 -1.94 -12.47 18.55
C ARG A 175 -1.59 -11.26 19.44
N ALA A 176 -0.65 -10.40 18.99
CA ALA A 176 -0.31 -9.19 19.74
C ALA A 176 -1.48 -8.19 19.77
N LEU A 177 -2.16 -7.97 18.63
CA LEU A 177 -3.36 -7.13 18.54
C LEU A 177 -4.50 -7.70 19.41
N TRP A 178 -4.75 -9.01 19.29
CA TRP A 178 -5.78 -9.71 20.07
C TRP A 178 -5.57 -9.55 21.57
N LYS A 179 -4.37 -9.90 22.07
CA LYS A 179 -4.08 -9.86 23.51
C LYS A 179 -4.15 -8.45 24.08
N ARG A 180 -3.81 -7.43 23.30
CA ARG A 180 -3.77 -6.04 23.78
C ARG A 180 -5.16 -5.39 23.81
N SER A 181 -5.99 -5.58 22.79
CA SER A 181 -7.27 -4.86 22.69
C SER A 181 -8.41 -5.61 22.00
N TYR A 182 -8.16 -6.39 20.94
CA TYR A 182 -9.21 -6.88 20.06
C TYR A 182 -10.17 -7.88 20.73
N HIS A 183 -9.70 -8.62 21.73
CA HIS A 183 -10.55 -9.52 22.52
C HIS A 183 -11.73 -8.79 23.20
N LYS A 184 -11.66 -7.48 23.42
CA LYS A 184 -12.70 -6.67 24.03
C LYS A 184 -13.85 -6.36 23.08
N ALA A 185 -13.57 -6.24 21.78
CA ALA A 185 -14.53 -5.91 20.73
C ALA A 185 -14.64 -7.02 19.67
N LYS A 186 -14.56 -8.28 20.10
CA LYS A 186 -14.53 -9.46 19.22
C LYS A 186 -15.73 -9.57 18.29
N ASP A 187 -16.91 -9.10 18.72
CA ASP A 187 -18.16 -9.22 17.97
C ASP A 187 -18.18 -8.30 16.72
N LEU A 188 -17.27 -7.32 16.65
CA LEU A 188 -17.08 -6.46 15.50
C LEU A 188 -15.87 -6.83 14.64
N LEU A 189 -15.10 -7.87 15.01
CA LEU A 189 -14.05 -8.41 14.16
C LEU A 189 -14.67 -9.10 12.95
N GLY A 190 -14.69 -8.43 11.80
CA GLY A 190 -15.33 -8.93 10.59
C GLY A 190 -14.47 -9.92 9.79
N GLY A 191 -13.17 -9.93 10.02
CA GLY A 191 -12.19 -10.81 9.40
C GLY A 191 -10.76 -10.43 9.75
N VAL A 192 -9.83 -11.34 9.49
CA VAL A 192 -8.39 -11.08 9.60
C VAL A 192 -7.78 -11.14 8.20
N VAL A 193 -7.24 -10.03 7.72
CA VAL A 193 -6.57 -9.99 6.42
C VAL A 193 -5.15 -10.50 6.60
N TYR A 194 -4.86 -11.67 6.05
CA TYR A 194 -3.49 -12.14 5.90
C TYR A 194 -2.94 -11.63 4.58
N GLU A 195 -1.92 -10.80 4.65
CA GLU A 195 -1.22 -10.28 3.46
C GLU A 195 0.11 -11.00 3.29
N CYS A 196 0.25 -11.74 2.17
CA CYS A 196 1.49 -12.46 1.87
C CYS A 196 2.62 -11.46 1.58
N PRO A 197 3.67 -11.38 2.44
CA PRO A 197 4.68 -10.32 2.34
C PRO A 197 5.49 -10.35 1.06
N TRP A 198 5.73 -11.53 0.49
CA TRP A 198 6.54 -11.69 -0.73
C TRP A 198 5.74 -11.50 -2.03
N ARG A 199 4.40 -11.52 -1.96
CA ARG A 199 3.54 -11.48 -3.16
C ARG A 199 2.71 -10.20 -3.26
N ALA A 200 2.45 -9.54 -2.14
CA ALA A 200 1.62 -8.35 -2.11
C ALA A 200 2.31 -7.14 -2.73
N GLY A 201 1.53 -6.25 -3.32
CA GLY A 201 1.96 -4.94 -3.80
C GLY A 201 1.94 -3.90 -2.69
N GLY A 202 2.73 -2.84 -2.83
CA GLY A 202 2.83 -1.80 -1.83
C GLY A 202 3.53 -2.28 -0.55
N HIS A 203 3.21 -1.65 0.58
CA HIS A 203 3.74 -2.06 1.88
C HIS A 203 3.13 -3.40 2.27
N ASN A 204 3.94 -4.41 2.53
CA ASN A 204 3.52 -5.81 2.60
C ASN A 204 3.76 -6.50 3.95
N GLY A 205 4.28 -5.78 4.94
CA GLY A 205 4.46 -6.32 6.28
C GLY A 205 5.58 -7.35 6.45
N LEU A 206 6.49 -7.50 5.48
CA LEU A 206 7.71 -8.31 5.64
C LEU A 206 8.53 -7.74 6.80
N SER A 207 8.90 -8.57 7.76
CA SER A 207 9.66 -8.13 8.92
C SER A 207 11.16 -8.12 8.62
N ASN A 208 11.92 -7.38 9.43
CA ASN A 208 13.39 -7.35 9.29
C ASN A 208 14.10 -8.68 9.64
N ALA A 209 13.36 -9.62 10.23
CA ALA A 209 13.87 -10.95 10.57
C ALA A 209 13.64 -11.97 9.45
N GLU A 210 12.87 -11.61 8.42
CA GLU A 210 12.55 -12.46 7.28
C GLU A 210 13.46 -12.13 6.10
N ASP A 211 13.84 -13.16 5.34
CA ASP A 211 14.62 -12.97 4.11
C ASP A 211 13.69 -12.54 2.96
N PRO A 212 13.88 -11.34 2.37
CA PRO A 212 13.09 -10.89 1.25
C PRO A 212 13.21 -11.78 0.00
N ASN A 213 14.27 -12.55 -0.12
CA ASN A 213 14.54 -13.42 -1.25
C ASN A 213 14.06 -14.87 -1.03
N ALA A 214 13.68 -15.24 0.19
CA ALA A 214 13.21 -16.58 0.54
C ALA A 214 11.68 -16.60 0.62
N TYR A 215 11.00 -16.75 -0.52
CA TYR A 215 9.55 -16.87 -0.57
C TYR A 215 9.06 -18.05 0.29
N GLU A 216 8.06 -17.78 1.11
CA GLU A 216 7.35 -18.79 1.88
C GLU A 216 5.92 -18.97 1.37
N ASP A 217 5.46 -20.22 1.35
CA ASP A 217 4.08 -20.55 1.01
C ASP A 217 3.12 -19.92 2.05
N PRO A 218 2.07 -19.21 1.63
CA PRO A 218 1.11 -18.61 2.55
C PRO A 218 0.27 -19.63 3.33
N TYR A 219 0.12 -20.87 2.85
CA TYR A 219 -0.77 -21.86 3.47
C TYR A 219 -0.42 -22.14 4.94
N PRO A 220 0.83 -22.48 5.32
CA PRO A 220 1.17 -22.74 6.71
C PRO A 220 0.91 -21.53 7.63
N ARG A 221 1.16 -20.32 7.14
CA ARG A 221 0.94 -19.09 7.90
C ARG A 221 -0.55 -18.82 8.14
N VAL A 222 -1.38 -19.06 7.14
CA VAL A 222 -2.85 -18.94 7.26
C VAL A 222 -3.41 -20.01 8.19
N ALA A 223 -2.95 -21.26 8.09
CA ALA A 223 -3.33 -22.35 9.00
C ALA A 223 -2.95 -22.01 10.46
N GLU A 224 -1.77 -21.43 10.69
CA GLU A 224 -1.34 -20.99 12.03
C GLU A 224 -2.25 -19.87 12.58
N ILE A 225 -2.62 -18.89 11.75
CA ILE A 225 -3.57 -17.82 12.13
C ILE A 225 -4.92 -18.46 12.47
N ARG A 226 -5.43 -19.38 11.64
CA ARG A 226 -6.70 -20.09 11.89
C ARG A 226 -6.67 -20.86 13.20
N SER A 227 -5.60 -21.61 13.45
CA SER A 227 -5.42 -22.36 14.70
C SER A 227 -5.51 -21.45 15.92
N PHE A 228 -4.84 -20.30 15.88
CA PHE A 228 -4.95 -19.30 16.94
C PHE A 228 -6.37 -18.73 17.05
N MET A 229 -7.02 -18.38 15.94
CA MET A 229 -8.40 -17.85 15.93
C MET A 229 -9.36 -18.85 16.58
N ASN A 230 -9.26 -20.15 16.24
CA ASN A 230 -10.07 -21.19 16.83
C ASN A 230 -9.84 -21.30 18.35
N SER A 231 -8.60 -21.19 18.81
CA SER A 231 -8.25 -21.26 20.24
C SER A 231 -8.85 -20.12 21.09
N VAL A 232 -9.28 -19.03 20.44
CA VAL A 232 -9.90 -17.87 21.11
C VAL A 232 -11.39 -17.69 20.75
N GLY A 233 -12.00 -18.69 20.12
CA GLY A 233 -13.43 -18.73 19.81
C GLY A 233 -13.85 -17.90 18.61
N LEU A 234 -12.96 -17.72 17.60
CA LEU A 234 -13.21 -17.01 16.34
C LEU A 234 -13.37 -17.98 15.15
N ASN A 235 -14.04 -19.12 15.35
CA ASN A 235 -14.15 -20.20 14.37
C ASN A 235 -14.84 -19.75 13.07
N ASP A 236 -15.85 -18.89 13.18
CA ASP A 236 -16.68 -18.44 12.07
C ASP A 236 -16.19 -17.12 11.43
N VAL A 237 -15.21 -16.47 12.03
CA VAL A 237 -14.64 -15.23 11.50
C VAL A 237 -13.71 -15.57 10.32
N PRO A 238 -13.94 -15.02 9.11
CA PRO A 238 -13.13 -15.38 7.94
C PRO A 238 -11.70 -14.86 8.03
N ILE A 239 -10.77 -15.60 7.44
CA ILE A 239 -9.49 -15.06 7.03
C ILE A 239 -9.65 -14.54 5.61
N ILE A 240 -9.07 -13.38 5.31
CA ILE A 240 -9.07 -12.77 3.99
C ILE A 240 -7.66 -12.89 3.43
N MET A 241 -7.47 -13.81 2.46
CA MET A 241 -6.18 -14.01 1.80
C MET A 241 -5.90 -12.86 0.85
N ALA A 242 -4.78 -12.15 1.06
CA ALA A 242 -4.29 -11.05 0.24
C ALA A 242 -2.84 -11.29 -0.21
N GLY A 243 -2.48 -10.71 -1.36
CA GLY A 243 -1.14 -10.88 -1.94
C GLY A 243 -0.99 -12.15 -2.77
N GLY A 244 -0.83 -11.97 -4.08
CA GLY A 244 -0.63 -13.06 -5.03
C GLY A 244 -1.90 -13.72 -5.56
N VAL A 245 -3.08 -13.34 -5.08
CA VAL A 245 -4.35 -13.90 -5.56
C VAL A 245 -4.64 -13.42 -6.97
N TRP A 246 -4.83 -14.38 -7.90
CA TRP A 246 -5.17 -14.09 -9.29
C TRP A 246 -6.41 -14.85 -9.76
N HIS A 247 -6.42 -16.18 -9.65
CA HIS A 247 -7.58 -17.03 -9.88
C HIS A 247 -7.95 -17.78 -8.62
N LEU A 248 -9.26 -17.90 -8.31
CA LEU A 248 -9.71 -18.66 -7.13
C LEU A 248 -9.45 -20.16 -7.27
N GLU A 249 -9.33 -20.66 -8.50
CA GLU A 249 -8.97 -22.05 -8.80
C GLU A 249 -7.61 -22.46 -8.18
N GLU A 250 -6.67 -21.54 -8.09
CA GLU A 250 -5.35 -21.78 -7.46
C GLU A 250 -5.48 -22.08 -5.96
N PHE A 251 -6.58 -21.69 -5.36
CA PHE A 251 -6.91 -21.89 -3.94
C PHE A 251 -7.99 -22.96 -3.71
N GLU A 252 -8.27 -23.85 -4.70
CA GLU A 252 -9.31 -24.86 -4.56
C GLU A 252 -9.12 -25.73 -3.32
N HIS A 253 -7.87 -26.04 -2.97
CA HIS A 253 -7.50 -26.86 -1.82
C HIS A 253 -7.66 -26.13 -0.46
N TRP A 254 -7.92 -24.82 -0.48
CA TRP A 254 -8.23 -24.01 0.70
C TRP A 254 -9.74 -23.97 0.97
N LEU A 255 -10.55 -24.20 -0.06
CA LEU A 255 -12.00 -24.13 0.04
C LEU A 255 -12.55 -25.38 0.71
N ASP A 256 -13.50 -25.21 1.64
CA ASP A 256 -14.07 -26.30 2.47
C ASP A 256 -13.02 -27.09 3.25
N ASN A 257 -11.88 -26.48 3.54
CA ASN A 257 -10.79 -27.07 4.30
C ASN A 257 -10.89 -26.66 5.78
N PRO A 258 -11.11 -27.62 6.72
CA PRO A 258 -11.26 -27.30 8.15
C PRO A 258 -10.00 -26.71 8.79
N GLU A 259 -8.81 -26.96 8.23
CA GLU A 259 -7.55 -26.38 8.70
C GLU A 259 -7.47 -24.87 8.38
N ILE A 260 -8.07 -24.43 7.28
CA ILE A 260 -8.13 -23.03 6.86
C ILE A 260 -9.40 -22.33 7.39
N GLY A 261 -10.51 -23.06 7.46
CA GLY A 261 -11.83 -22.54 7.87
C GLY A 261 -12.44 -21.57 6.84
N PRO A 262 -13.31 -20.64 7.27
CA PRO A 262 -13.88 -19.65 6.38
C PRO A 262 -12.78 -18.79 5.74
N ILE A 263 -12.77 -18.72 4.40
CA ILE A 263 -11.76 -18.00 3.62
C ILE A 263 -12.41 -17.10 2.56
N VAL A 264 -11.90 -15.89 2.44
CA VAL A 264 -12.29 -14.84 1.47
C VAL A 264 -11.02 -14.33 0.79
N PHE A 265 -11.12 -13.73 -0.37
CA PHE A 265 -9.96 -13.34 -1.17
C PHE A 265 -9.94 -11.84 -1.47
N GLN A 266 -8.81 -11.21 -1.24
CA GLN A 266 -8.59 -9.79 -1.52
C GLN A 266 -7.72 -9.61 -2.77
N PHE A 267 -8.18 -8.74 -3.66
CA PHE A 267 -7.49 -8.40 -4.91
C PHE A 267 -6.95 -6.97 -4.85
N GLY A 268 -5.62 -6.83 -4.77
CA GLY A 268 -4.93 -5.54 -4.80
C GLY A 268 -4.56 -5.12 -6.23
N THR A 269 -3.77 -5.93 -6.93
CA THR A 269 -3.16 -5.59 -8.22
C THR A 269 -4.13 -5.77 -9.39
N ARG A 270 -4.83 -6.88 -9.47
CA ARG A 270 -5.68 -7.23 -10.61
C ARG A 270 -6.75 -6.17 -10.94
N PRO A 271 -7.42 -5.52 -9.96
CA PRO A 271 -8.38 -4.47 -10.23
C PRO A 271 -7.80 -3.20 -10.86
N ILE A 272 -6.48 -2.93 -10.73
CA ILE A 272 -5.85 -1.72 -11.29
C ILE A 272 -6.08 -1.64 -12.81
N LEU A 273 -6.12 -2.78 -13.49
CA LEU A 273 -6.39 -2.86 -14.92
C LEU A 273 -7.89 -3.02 -15.19
N THR A 274 -8.70 -2.10 -14.67
CA THR A 274 -10.12 -1.97 -15.02
C THR A 274 -10.43 -0.57 -15.51
N GLN A 275 -11.60 -0.39 -16.14
CA GLN A 275 -11.98 0.89 -16.73
C GLN A 275 -12.19 1.97 -15.68
N GLU A 276 -12.75 1.61 -14.51
CA GLU A 276 -13.11 2.51 -13.41
C GLU A 276 -11.93 2.98 -12.58
N TYR A 277 -10.77 2.27 -12.66
CA TYR A 277 -9.59 2.71 -11.93
C TYR A 277 -8.97 3.97 -12.52
N PRO A 278 -8.64 4.98 -11.70
CA PRO A 278 -8.20 6.30 -12.16
C PRO A 278 -6.70 6.32 -12.54
N VAL A 279 -6.18 5.21 -13.00
CA VAL A 279 -4.79 5.08 -13.45
C VAL A 279 -4.70 5.48 -14.92
N THR A 280 -3.66 6.21 -15.32
CA THR A 280 -3.51 6.70 -16.70
C THR A 280 -3.44 5.56 -17.72
N GLN A 281 -3.78 5.87 -18.97
CA GLN A 281 -3.71 4.89 -20.05
C GLN A 281 -2.27 4.40 -20.32
N ALA A 282 -1.27 5.25 -20.06
CA ALA A 282 0.13 4.85 -20.14
C ALA A 282 0.45 3.73 -19.16
N TRP A 283 0.03 3.84 -17.90
CA TRP A 283 0.17 2.78 -16.90
C TRP A 283 -0.64 1.53 -17.26
N LYS A 284 -1.87 1.66 -17.73
CA LYS A 284 -2.69 0.50 -18.15
C LYS A 284 -2.01 -0.28 -19.29
N LYS A 285 -1.43 0.42 -20.26
CA LYS A 285 -0.63 -0.20 -21.32
C LYS A 285 0.64 -0.86 -20.77
N LYS A 286 1.37 -0.21 -19.87
CA LYS A 286 2.58 -0.76 -19.24
C LYS A 286 2.28 -2.06 -18.50
N LEU A 287 1.19 -2.12 -17.72
CA LEU A 287 0.80 -3.32 -16.98
C LEU A 287 0.58 -4.53 -17.91
N LEU A 288 0.03 -4.31 -19.11
CA LEU A 288 -0.19 -5.36 -20.11
C LEU A 288 1.12 -5.92 -20.74
N THR A 289 2.27 -5.32 -20.46
CA THR A 289 3.57 -5.70 -21.03
C THR A 289 4.55 -6.23 -19.98
N LEU A 290 4.13 -6.29 -18.71
CA LEU A 290 4.99 -6.74 -17.62
C LEU A 290 5.39 -8.21 -17.79
N LYS A 291 6.62 -8.50 -17.40
CA LYS A 291 7.19 -9.86 -17.35
C LYS A 291 7.37 -10.27 -15.89
N GLU A 292 7.53 -11.57 -15.68
CA GLU A 292 7.93 -12.09 -14.39
C GLU A 292 9.28 -11.47 -13.98
N GLY A 293 9.35 -10.93 -12.76
CA GLY A 293 10.52 -10.21 -12.26
C GLY A 293 10.45 -8.68 -12.41
N ASP A 294 9.52 -8.12 -13.20
CA ASP A 294 9.37 -6.66 -13.36
C ASP A 294 8.80 -5.94 -12.12
N VAL A 295 8.43 -6.68 -11.07
CA VAL A 295 8.03 -6.12 -9.78
C VAL A 295 9.15 -6.36 -8.77
N TYR A 296 9.64 -5.27 -8.17
CA TYR A 296 10.78 -5.29 -7.27
C TYR A 296 10.35 -5.06 -5.81
N LEU A 297 10.74 -5.98 -4.93
CA LEU A 297 10.58 -5.87 -3.47
C LEU A 297 11.75 -5.07 -2.90
N ASN A 298 11.47 -3.97 -2.20
CA ASN A 298 12.48 -3.02 -1.76
C ASN A 298 12.13 -2.36 -0.41
N ARG A 299 13.06 -1.53 0.11
CA ARG A 299 12.89 -0.76 1.36
C ARG A 299 13.07 0.75 1.17
N PHE A 300 12.88 1.27 -0.04
CA PHE A 300 13.06 2.68 -0.34
C PHE A 300 11.97 3.57 0.27
N SER A 301 10.84 2.98 0.67
CA SER A 301 9.71 3.71 1.23
C SER A 301 10.11 4.57 2.43
N PRO A 302 9.61 5.82 2.51
CA PRO A 302 9.85 6.71 3.66
C PRO A 302 9.26 6.20 4.97
N THR A 303 8.38 5.20 4.94
CA THR A 303 7.90 4.48 6.14
C THR A 303 8.96 3.56 6.73
N GLY A 304 9.92 3.12 5.91
CA GLY A 304 10.92 2.10 6.26
C GLY A 304 10.42 0.66 6.19
N PHE A 305 9.18 0.45 5.77
CA PHE A 305 8.66 -0.89 5.51
C PHE A 305 9.08 -1.39 4.12
N TYR A 306 9.14 -2.72 3.98
CA TYR A 306 9.25 -3.33 2.68
C TYR A 306 8.03 -3.00 1.82
N SER A 307 8.26 -2.82 0.53
CA SER A 307 7.20 -2.57 -0.46
C SER A 307 7.55 -3.14 -1.82
N SER A 308 6.53 -3.52 -2.60
CA SER A 308 6.69 -4.03 -3.95
C SER A 308 6.10 -3.05 -4.96
N ALA A 309 6.87 -2.72 -5.99
CA ALA A 309 6.49 -1.80 -7.05
C ALA A 309 7.00 -2.27 -8.41
N VAL A 310 6.36 -1.82 -9.48
CA VAL A 310 6.85 -2.01 -10.86
C VAL A 310 8.21 -1.33 -10.99
N GLU A 311 9.20 -2.07 -11.49
CA GLU A 311 10.53 -1.53 -11.76
C GLU A 311 10.51 -0.66 -13.02
N ASN A 312 10.85 0.62 -12.85
CA ASN A 312 10.97 1.65 -13.87
C ASN A 312 12.20 2.51 -13.57
N ASP A 313 12.41 3.61 -14.28
CA ASP A 313 13.55 4.50 -14.04
C ASP A 313 13.55 5.08 -12.63
N PHE A 314 12.37 5.36 -12.07
CA PHE A 314 12.24 5.82 -10.69
C PHE A 314 12.82 4.81 -9.67
N ILE A 315 12.49 3.54 -9.79
CA ILE A 315 13.02 2.48 -8.91
C ILE A 315 14.51 2.25 -9.17
N ARG A 316 14.96 2.28 -10.44
CA ARG A 316 16.37 2.16 -10.79
C ARG A 316 17.21 3.28 -10.20
N GLU A 317 16.71 4.51 -10.27
CA GLU A 317 17.37 5.68 -9.68
C GLU A 317 17.50 5.54 -8.13
N LEU A 318 16.47 5.01 -7.45
CA LEU A 318 16.58 4.73 -6.01
C LEU A 318 17.63 3.66 -5.68
N LYS A 319 17.80 2.64 -6.54
CA LYS A 319 18.89 1.66 -6.43
C LYS A 319 20.27 2.32 -6.58
N GLU A 320 20.41 3.24 -7.53
CA GLU A 320 21.64 4.00 -7.73
C GLU A 320 22.01 4.84 -6.51
N ARG A 321 21.04 5.46 -5.84
CA ARG A 321 21.28 6.19 -4.58
C ARG A 321 21.86 5.30 -3.46
N GLU A 322 21.48 4.02 -3.41
CA GLU A 322 22.07 3.06 -2.46
C GLU A 322 23.50 2.66 -2.83
N ILE A 323 23.82 2.60 -4.13
CA ILE A 323 25.15 2.21 -4.62
C ILE A 323 26.13 3.38 -4.50
N HIS A 324 25.69 4.60 -4.81
CA HIS A 324 26.53 5.79 -4.80
C HIS A 324 26.70 6.37 -3.38
N GLN A 325 27.15 5.54 -2.43
CA GLN A 325 27.37 5.92 -1.04
C GLN A 325 28.77 5.52 -0.56
N VAL A 326 29.36 6.38 0.26
CA VAL A 326 30.59 6.12 0.98
C VAL A 326 30.48 6.60 2.44
N ASP A 327 31.19 5.93 3.33
CA ASP A 327 31.36 6.40 4.71
C ASP A 327 32.17 7.70 4.76
N TYR A 328 31.91 8.55 5.72
CA TYR A 328 32.67 9.77 5.94
C TYR A 328 32.82 10.11 7.42
N ARG A 329 33.81 10.98 7.73
CA ARG A 329 33.94 11.65 9.02
C ARG A 329 34.02 13.17 8.84
N SER A 330 33.59 13.90 9.89
CA SER A 330 33.70 15.37 9.91
C SER A 330 35.08 15.89 10.24
N SER A 331 35.97 15.05 10.74
CA SER A 331 37.38 15.29 11.03
C SER A 331 38.23 14.13 10.52
N ALA A 332 39.49 14.40 10.17
CA ALA A 332 40.42 13.35 9.80
C ALA A 332 40.76 12.47 11.02
N ASP A 333 40.99 11.17 10.77
CA ASP A 333 41.50 10.18 11.69
C ASP A 333 42.45 9.22 10.94
N ASP A 334 42.88 8.12 11.59
CA ASP A 334 43.82 7.16 11.00
C ASP A 334 43.24 6.41 9.76
N GLU A 335 41.93 6.31 9.63
CA GLU A 335 41.24 5.60 8.56
C GLU A 335 40.67 6.56 7.49
N PHE A 336 40.14 7.69 7.95
CA PHE A 336 39.50 8.71 7.10
C PHE A 336 40.44 9.90 6.86
N THR A 337 41.37 9.74 5.94
CA THR A 337 42.48 10.67 5.71
C THR A 337 42.28 11.61 4.51
N THR A 338 41.36 11.28 3.59
CA THR A 338 41.23 11.99 2.31
C THR A 338 40.13 13.02 2.36
N ALA A 339 40.48 14.30 2.34
CA ALA A 339 39.55 15.42 2.37
C ALA A 339 38.83 15.59 1.02
N ILE A 340 37.50 15.82 1.06
CA ILE A 340 36.68 16.27 -0.07
C ILE A 340 35.80 17.45 0.37
N PRO A 341 35.47 18.39 -0.56
CA PRO A 341 34.52 19.45 -0.26
C PRO A 341 33.12 18.90 -0.10
N PHE A 342 32.34 19.47 0.85
CA PHE A 342 30.94 19.12 1.08
C PHE A 342 30.06 20.36 1.20
N GLY A 343 28.96 20.34 0.43
CA GLY A 343 27.93 21.38 0.43
C GLY A 343 28.41 22.72 -0.15
N GLN A 344 27.49 23.68 -0.29
CA GLN A 344 27.73 24.97 -0.93
C GLN A 344 28.84 25.82 -0.27
N ARG A 345 29.11 25.60 1.02
CA ARG A 345 30.15 26.32 1.77
C ARG A 345 31.53 25.67 1.69
N GLY A 346 31.68 24.59 0.94
CA GLY A 346 32.95 23.89 0.77
C GLY A 346 33.56 23.35 2.08
N ARG A 347 32.72 23.01 3.07
CA ARG A 347 33.23 22.37 4.30
C ARG A 347 33.90 21.06 3.94
N GLN A 348 34.99 20.74 4.59
CA GLN A 348 35.68 19.49 4.34
C GLN A 348 35.04 18.36 5.15
N VAL A 349 34.95 17.19 4.53
CA VAL A 349 34.69 15.89 5.13
C VAL A 349 35.76 14.91 4.67
N TYR A 350 35.95 13.83 5.40
CA TYR A 350 37.06 12.92 5.17
C TYR A 350 36.54 11.54 4.82
N LEU A 351 37.11 10.96 3.75
CA LEU A 351 36.83 9.62 3.24
C LEU A 351 38.05 8.70 3.50
N ARG A 352 37.79 7.39 3.39
CA ARG A 352 38.88 6.43 3.24
C ARG A 352 39.57 6.65 1.88
N SER A 353 40.88 6.50 1.82
CA SER A 353 41.64 6.78 0.59
C SER A 353 41.16 5.94 -0.62
N HIS A 354 40.77 4.69 -0.39
CA HIS A 354 40.30 3.83 -1.47
C HIS A 354 38.89 4.22 -2.02
N ASP A 355 38.06 4.92 -1.24
CA ASP A 355 36.74 5.40 -1.68
C ASP A 355 36.84 6.64 -2.55
N LYS A 356 37.96 7.39 -2.46
CA LYS A 356 38.18 8.60 -3.28
C LYS A 356 38.08 8.31 -4.78
N LEU A 357 38.63 7.20 -5.24
CA LEU A 357 38.58 6.82 -6.66
C LEU A 357 37.14 6.58 -7.14
N LYS A 358 36.31 5.93 -6.33
CA LYS A 358 34.88 5.72 -6.64
C LYS A 358 34.16 7.06 -6.73
N VAL A 359 34.37 7.93 -5.74
CA VAL A 359 33.76 9.27 -5.70
C VAL A 359 34.17 10.11 -6.91
N ASP A 360 35.45 10.10 -7.30
CA ASP A 360 35.94 10.83 -8.48
C ASP A 360 35.27 10.31 -9.76
N GLN A 361 35.09 8.99 -9.87
CA GLN A 361 34.39 8.39 -11.00
C GLN A 361 32.90 8.80 -11.02
N TRP A 362 32.21 8.79 -9.88
CA TRP A 362 30.82 9.24 -9.80
C TRP A 362 30.68 10.72 -10.20
N ILE A 363 31.56 11.59 -9.70
CA ILE A 363 31.57 13.01 -10.08
C ILE A 363 31.82 13.17 -11.57
N ALA A 364 32.76 12.43 -12.15
CA ALA A 364 33.03 12.45 -13.59
C ALA A 364 31.83 11.98 -14.43
N ASN A 365 30.99 11.08 -13.89
CA ASN A 365 29.77 10.59 -14.50
C ASN A 365 28.54 11.49 -14.24
N GLY A 366 28.72 12.66 -13.60
CA GLY A 366 27.66 13.65 -13.38
C GLY A 366 27.00 13.61 -11.99
N PHE A 367 27.31 12.64 -11.12
CA PHE A 367 26.81 12.58 -9.73
C PHE A 367 27.65 13.51 -8.82
N SER A 368 27.56 14.82 -9.08
CA SER A 368 28.47 15.83 -8.51
C SER A 368 28.02 16.37 -7.15
N GLU A 369 26.77 16.14 -6.76
CA GLU A 369 26.22 16.67 -5.50
C GLU A 369 26.20 15.59 -4.42
N SER A 370 26.77 15.94 -3.25
CA SER A 370 26.81 15.03 -2.10
C SER A 370 25.78 15.39 -1.04
N MET A 371 25.07 14.38 -0.51
CA MET A 371 24.07 14.53 0.52
C MET A 371 24.34 13.58 1.70
N LYS A 372 24.18 14.09 2.93
CA LYS A 372 24.36 13.28 4.16
C LYS A 372 23.15 12.41 4.39
N THR A 373 23.38 11.15 4.75
CA THR A 373 22.35 10.21 5.16
C THR A 373 22.26 10.10 6.70
N PRO A 374 21.21 9.49 7.25
CA PRO A 374 21.10 9.22 8.68
C PRO A 374 22.18 8.29 9.23
N ASP A 375 22.79 7.45 8.40
CA ASP A 375 23.77 6.41 8.77
C ASP A 375 25.21 6.89 8.68
N ASP A 376 25.42 8.21 8.63
CA ASP A 376 26.73 8.86 8.48
C ASP A 376 27.48 8.44 7.21
N THR A 377 26.74 8.23 6.09
CA THR A 377 27.30 8.12 4.75
C THR A 377 27.06 9.39 3.92
N LEU A 378 27.82 9.55 2.86
CA LEU A 378 27.57 10.52 1.79
C LEU A 378 27.01 9.79 0.59
N MET A 379 25.85 10.20 0.16
CA MET A 379 25.21 9.78 -1.09
C MET A 379 25.53 10.80 -2.18
N PHE A 380 25.83 10.33 -3.40
CA PHE A 380 26.15 11.17 -4.54
C PHE A 380 25.03 11.07 -5.60
N VAL A 381 24.54 12.22 -6.06
CA VAL A 381 23.50 12.36 -7.10
C VAL A 381 23.85 13.50 -8.06
N ASP A 382 23.12 13.58 -9.18
CA ASP A 382 23.23 14.76 -10.05
C ASP A 382 22.61 16.00 -9.38
N LYS A 383 22.99 17.18 -9.90
CA LYS A 383 22.57 18.47 -9.35
C LYS A 383 21.05 18.68 -9.38
N SER A 384 20.38 18.23 -10.43
CA SER A 384 18.92 18.37 -10.59
C SER A 384 18.19 17.53 -9.55
N LYS A 385 18.66 16.31 -9.35
CA LYS A 385 18.11 15.39 -8.36
C LYS A 385 18.34 15.88 -6.93
N ALA A 386 19.51 16.37 -6.61
CA ALA A 386 19.78 16.99 -5.30
C ALA A 386 18.80 18.14 -5.00
N GLN A 387 18.59 19.02 -5.98
CA GLN A 387 17.64 20.12 -5.85
C GLN A 387 16.19 19.63 -5.68
N GLN A 388 15.77 18.60 -6.42
CA GLN A 388 14.46 17.98 -6.29
C GLN A 388 14.26 17.39 -4.89
N ILE A 389 15.22 16.61 -4.39
CA ILE A 389 15.17 16.00 -3.05
C ILE A 389 15.00 17.08 -1.98
N ILE A 390 15.84 18.12 -2.01
CA ILE A 390 15.79 19.23 -1.06
C ILE A 390 14.43 19.92 -1.09
N THR A 391 13.92 20.22 -2.30
CA THR A 391 12.63 20.87 -2.51
C THR A 391 11.49 20.04 -1.94
N ASP A 392 11.46 18.72 -2.23
CA ASP A 392 10.44 17.81 -1.73
C ASP A 392 10.50 17.63 -0.20
N GLN A 393 11.72 17.64 0.38
CA GLN A 393 11.90 17.62 1.83
C GLN A 393 11.39 18.89 2.52
N ILE A 394 11.64 20.08 1.93
CA ILE A 394 11.15 21.37 2.44
C ILE A 394 9.64 21.46 2.34
N ASN A 395 9.07 21.00 1.24
CA ASN A 395 7.64 21.05 0.95
C ASN A 395 6.84 19.89 1.58
N CYS A 396 7.42 19.18 2.54
CA CYS A 396 6.75 18.10 3.25
C CYS A 396 5.41 18.59 3.84
N MET A 397 4.37 17.77 3.66
CA MET A 397 3.00 18.00 4.10
C MET A 397 2.57 17.11 5.28
N GLY A 398 3.46 16.27 5.80
CA GLY A 398 3.15 15.40 6.93
C GLY A 398 2.14 14.28 6.61
N CYS A 399 2.20 13.70 5.42
CA CYS A 399 1.27 12.62 4.99
C CYS A 399 1.44 11.30 5.76
N LEU A 400 2.60 11.09 6.39
CA LEU A 400 2.91 9.97 7.28
C LEU A 400 3.04 10.45 8.72
N SER A 401 2.77 9.58 9.69
CA SER A 401 2.98 9.90 11.11
C SER A 401 4.47 10.06 11.44
N GLN A 402 5.31 9.29 10.73
CA GLN A 402 6.76 9.49 10.72
C GLN A 402 7.28 9.29 9.29
N CYS A 403 8.07 10.24 8.81
CA CYS A 403 8.64 10.23 7.47
C CYS A 403 10.17 10.30 7.55
N ARG A 404 10.85 9.23 7.14
CA ARG A 404 12.33 9.23 7.09
C ARG A 404 12.86 10.22 6.06
N PHE A 405 12.21 10.33 4.91
CA PHE A 405 12.65 11.17 3.80
C PHE A 405 12.76 12.65 4.18
N SER A 406 11.75 13.19 4.88
CA SER A 406 11.68 14.61 5.22
C SER A 406 12.01 14.92 6.68
N ASN A 407 12.29 13.90 7.50
CA ASN A 407 12.46 14.06 8.95
C ASN A 407 11.19 14.61 9.64
N TRP A 408 10.00 14.27 9.14
CA TRP A 408 8.72 14.69 9.73
C TRP A 408 8.22 13.70 10.78
N SER A 409 7.60 14.22 11.83
CA SER A 409 6.77 13.44 12.77
C SER A 409 5.56 14.29 13.18
N ASP A 410 4.37 13.68 13.31
CA ASP A 410 3.17 14.33 13.84
C ASP A 410 3.04 14.19 15.36
N LYS A 411 4.03 13.60 16.02
CA LYS A 411 4.08 13.51 17.48
C LYS A 411 4.55 14.84 18.06
N GLU A 412 3.70 15.50 18.83
CA GLU A 412 4.01 16.81 19.46
C GLU A 412 5.27 16.78 20.32
N GLU A 413 5.50 15.67 21.01
CA GLU A 413 6.68 15.45 21.88
C GLU A 413 8.00 15.56 21.12
N MET A 414 7.96 15.38 19.80
CA MET A 414 9.13 15.42 18.91
C MET A 414 9.28 16.74 18.14
N ASN A 415 8.52 17.79 18.48
CA ASN A 415 8.54 19.07 17.77
C ASN A 415 8.37 18.93 16.25
N TYR A 416 7.50 18.01 15.81
CA TYR A 416 7.25 17.70 14.39
C TYR A 416 8.47 17.20 13.61
N THR A 417 9.43 16.60 14.29
CA THR A 417 10.60 15.94 13.69
C THR A 417 10.80 14.54 14.27
N THR A 418 11.47 13.67 13.51
CA THR A 418 11.87 12.34 14.01
C THR A 418 13.10 12.39 14.91
N GLY A 419 13.71 13.57 15.08
CA GLY A 419 15.00 13.73 15.78
C GLY A 419 16.21 13.17 14.99
N ARG A 420 16.01 12.65 13.79
CA ARG A 420 17.08 12.09 12.94
C ARG A 420 17.32 13.02 11.74
N LYS A 421 18.42 12.81 11.01
CA LYS A 421 18.62 13.48 9.71
C LYS A 421 17.56 13.00 8.70
N ALA A 422 17.15 13.87 7.79
CA ALA A 422 16.35 13.48 6.64
C ALA A 422 17.14 12.50 5.76
N ASP A 423 16.46 11.46 5.23
CA ASP A 423 17.10 10.43 4.42
C ASP A 423 16.89 10.69 2.92
N PRO A 424 17.91 11.19 2.21
CA PRO A 424 17.79 11.51 0.79
C PRO A 424 17.73 10.26 -0.11
N ARG A 425 17.96 9.05 0.42
CA ARG A 425 17.83 7.79 -0.32
C ARG A 425 16.37 7.42 -0.58
N SER A 426 15.45 7.98 0.18
CA SER A 426 14.00 7.79 0.03
C SER A 426 13.40 8.89 -0.86
N PHE A 427 12.06 9.03 -0.84
CA PHE A 427 11.30 9.91 -1.72
C PHE A 427 10.01 10.42 -1.08
N CYS A 428 9.37 11.44 -1.71
CA CYS A 428 8.05 11.92 -1.29
C CYS A 428 6.95 10.96 -1.79
N ILE A 429 6.48 10.06 -0.93
CA ILE A 429 5.52 9.02 -1.29
C ILE A 429 4.16 9.58 -1.73
N GLN A 430 3.68 10.65 -1.09
CA GLN A 430 2.40 11.28 -1.43
C GLN A 430 2.38 11.71 -2.90
N LYS A 431 3.39 12.46 -3.33
CA LYS A 431 3.51 12.99 -4.69
C LYS A 431 3.62 11.87 -5.72
N THR A 432 4.56 10.95 -5.52
CA THR A 432 4.84 9.89 -6.51
C THR A 432 3.71 8.88 -6.68
N LEU A 433 2.93 8.60 -5.63
CA LEU A 433 1.74 7.77 -5.74
C LEU A 433 0.57 8.50 -6.41
N GLN A 434 0.45 9.80 -6.19
CA GLN A 434 -0.63 10.60 -6.75
C GLN A 434 -0.48 10.80 -8.25
N ASP A 435 0.75 10.95 -8.73
CA ASP A 435 1.10 11.26 -10.12
C ASP A 435 0.64 10.17 -11.11
N ILE A 436 0.53 8.89 -10.70
CA ILE A 436 0.07 7.79 -11.58
C ILE A 436 -1.34 7.98 -12.15
N ARG A 437 -2.08 8.96 -11.64
CA ARG A 437 -3.45 9.29 -12.08
C ARG A 437 -3.53 10.46 -13.05
N PHE A 438 -2.50 11.32 -13.07
CA PHE A 438 -2.57 12.62 -13.74
C PHE A 438 -1.47 12.84 -14.76
N ASP A 439 -0.40 12.05 -14.73
CA ASP A 439 0.76 12.23 -15.60
C ASP A 439 1.11 10.90 -16.30
N ASP A 440 1.33 10.98 -17.61
CA ASP A 440 1.69 9.82 -18.44
C ASP A 440 3.20 9.50 -18.41
N ASN A 441 4.02 10.27 -17.68
CA ASN A 441 5.46 9.98 -17.51
C ASN A 441 5.68 8.87 -16.47
N ILE A 442 5.30 7.66 -16.85
CA ILE A 442 5.31 6.46 -15.98
C ILE A 442 6.70 6.11 -15.44
N GLU A 443 7.77 6.55 -16.09
CA GLU A 443 9.13 6.21 -15.68
C GLU A 443 9.58 7.00 -14.42
N ASN A 444 8.92 8.12 -14.07
CA ASN A 444 9.21 8.91 -12.89
C ASN A 444 8.21 8.75 -11.73
N GLN A 445 7.38 7.72 -11.79
CA GLN A 445 6.27 7.51 -10.83
C GLN A 445 6.42 6.20 -10.08
N LEU A 446 5.70 6.07 -8.95
CA LEU A 446 5.67 4.86 -8.16
C LEU A 446 4.36 4.10 -8.38
N MET A 447 4.43 2.96 -9.07
CA MET A 447 3.31 2.03 -9.21
C MET A 447 3.48 0.85 -8.25
N PHE A 448 2.80 0.88 -7.13
CA PHE A 448 2.72 -0.28 -6.26
C PHE A 448 1.94 -1.41 -6.92
N SER A 449 2.56 -2.57 -7.01
CA SER A 449 2.00 -3.76 -7.64
C SER A 449 2.53 -5.03 -6.98
N GLY A 450 1.70 -6.07 -6.93
CA GLY A 450 2.12 -7.40 -6.47
C GLY A 450 2.85 -8.18 -7.57
N HIS A 451 3.60 -9.18 -7.15
CA HIS A 451 4.45 -9.99 -8.03
C HIS A 451 3.69 -10.81 -9.09
N SER A 452 2.36 -10.93 -8.95
CA SER A 452 1.51 -11.58 -9.98
C SER A 452 1.14 -10.65 -11.15
N ALA A 453 1.62 -9.40 -11.19
CA ALA A 453 1.26 -8.42 -12.22
C ALA A 453 1.67 -8.82 -13.64
N TYR A 454 2.74 -9.60 -13.80
CA TYR A 454 3.14 -10.14 -15.13
C TYR A 454 2.02 -10.93 -15.81
N ARG A 455 1.06 -11.44 -15.04
CA ARG A 455 -0.09 -12.22 -15.54
C ARG A 455 -1.05 -11.38 -16.38
N PHE A 456 -1.02 -10.05 -16.28
CA PHE A 456 -1.75 -9.20 -17.22
C PHE A 456 -1.33 -9.43 -18.68
N ALA A 457 -0.05 -9.73 -18.93
CA ALA A 457 0.47 -10.02 -20.27
C ALA A 457 0.17 -11.46 -20.74
N THR A 458 -0.13 -12.38 -19.83
CA THR A 458 -0.26 -13.81 -20.12
C THR A 458 -1.68 -14.37 -19.94
N ASP A 459 -2.55 -13.68 -19.21
CA ASP A 459 -3.95 -14.09 -19.03
C ASP A 459 -4.77 -13.70 -20.27
N GLU A 460 -5.34 -14.71 -20.96
CA GLU A 460 -6.17 -14.51 -22.17
C GLU A 460 -7.32 -13.53 -21.98
N PHE A 461 -7.75 -13.30 -20.74
CA PHE A 461 -8.78 -12.32 -20.42
C PHE A 461 -8.42 -10.90 -20.87
N TYR A 462 -7.14 -10.57 -20.86
CA TYR A 462 -6.61 -9.25 -21.26
C TYR A 462 -6.05 -9.25 -22.69
N ALA A 463 -6.30 -10.32 -23.47
CA ALA A 463 -5.80 -10.41 -24.84
C ALA A 463 -6.26 -9.21 -25.69
N ASN A 464 -5.44 -8.83 -26.66
CA ASN A 464 -5.67 -7.67 -27.54
C ASN A 464 -5.84 -6.32 -26.79
N GLY A 465 -5.31 -6.21 -25.58
CA GLY A 465 -5.40 -4.99 -24.79
C GLY A 465 -6.77 -4.73 -24.18
N PHE A 466 -7.57 -5.78 -23.98
CA PHE A 466 -8.88 -5.67 -23.36
C PHE A 466 -8.78 -5.19 -21.92
N ILE A 467 -9.47 -4.11 -21.60
CA ILE A 467 -9.57 -3.55 -20.25
C ILE A 467 -11.02 -3.74 -19.76
N PRO A 468 -11.28 -4.67 -18.82
CA PRO A 468 -12.62 -4.96 -18.35
C PRO A 468 -13.19 -3.85 -17.46
N THR A 469 -14.51 -3.84 -17.28
CA THR A 469 -15.13 -3.17 -16.14
C THR A 469 -14.91 -3.99 -14.84
N ILE A 470 -15.10 -3.36 -13.68
CA ILE A 470 -15.05 -4.06 -12.38
C ILE A 470 -16.05 -5.21 -12.36
N LYS A 471 -17.27 -5.02 -12.87
CA LYS A 471 -18.26 -6.10 -12.95
C LYS A 471 -17.78 -7.29 -13.77
N GLN A 472 -17.19 -7.04 -14.94
CA GLN A 472 -16.63 -8.10 -15.79
C GLN A 472 -15.46 -8.81 -15.10
N LEU A 473 -14.64 -8.07 -14.36
CA LEU A 473 -13.55 -8.66 -13.58
C LEU A 473 -14.07 -9.55 -12.45
N VAL A 474 -15.07 -9.09 -11.67
CA VAL A 474 -15.71 -9.88 -10.61
C VAL A 474 -16.32 -11.16 -11.18
N ASP A 475 -17.05 -11.06 -12.30
CA ASP A 475 -17.61 -12.23 -12.98
C ASP A 475 -16.52 -13.21 -13.42
N ARG A 476 -15.43 -12.71 -14.01
CA ARG A 476 -14.27 -13.52 -14.42
C ARG A 476 -13.64 -14.26 -13.24
N ILE A 477 -13.47 -13.60 -12.11
CA ILE A 477 -12.91 -14.20 -10.89
C ILE A 477 -13.84 -15.30 -10.38
N MET A 478 -15.14 -15.06 -10.32
CA MET A 478 -16.13 -16.02 -9.83
C MET A 478 -16.32 -17.22 -10.75
N LEU A 479 -16.17 -17.04 -12.04
CA LEU A 479 -16.35 -18.10 -13.05
C LEU A 479 -15.08 -18.88 -13.35
N GLY A 480 -13.92 -18.41 -12.86
CA GLY A 480 -12.64 -19.06 -13.14
C GLY A 480 -12.15 -18.95 -14.58
N LYS A 481 -12.68 -17.98 -15.34
CA LYS A 481 -12.37 -17.79 -16.77
C LYS A 481 -11.76 -16.43 -17.03
#